data_2f039d7f35e1ee511c3244bcc69deb9f
#
_entry.id   2f039d7f35e1ee511c3244bcc69deb9f
#
_cell.length_a   1.000
_cell.length_b   1.000
_cell.length_c   1.000
_cell.angle_alpha   90.00
_cell.angle_beta   90.00
_cell.angle_gamma   90.00
#
_symmetry.space_group_name_H-M   'P 1'
#
loop_
_entity.id
_entity.type
_entity.pdbx_description
1 polymer ?
#
loop_
_entity_poly.entity_id
_entity_poly.type
_entity_poly.pdbx_seq_one_letter_code
_entity_poly.pdbx_strand_id
1 'polypeptide(L)'
;EARRTTRGTQVVISRTHYGLVRRLFEMEVPEIYDGVVEIRSIAREAGSRTKMAVWANDPEVDPIGACVGTRGARVNAIVEELNGEKGDIIKYSEDPAEFISAALSPADVIDVRCNPEEKTCRVIVPDDQLSLAIGKEGQNARLAAKLTGYKIDIKSESNADEVDEEELLDAVEPEEDDLLAEDSNALLDDGADVAEAQDAPAEEPEAEEEAAVEPAEDAEEAEE
;
A
#
# COMPACT_ATOMS: atom_id res chain seq x y z
N GLU A 1 8.49 -5.97 -13.33
CA GLU A 1 7.66 -6.93 -14.05
C GLU A 1 8.52 -7.73 -15.02
N ALA A 2 8.37 -9.07 -15.06
CA ALA A 2 9.03 -9.92 -16.03
C ALA A 2 7.98 -10.45 -17.01
N ARG A 3 8.16 -10.16 -18.31
CA ARG A 3 7.26 -10.62 -19.38
C ARG A 3 7.99 -11.61 -20.27
N ARG A 4 7.36 -12.75 -20.57
CA ARG A 4 7.86 -13.66 -21.60
C ARG A 4 7.45 -13.16 -22.99
N THR A 5 8.43 -12.98 -23.86
CA THR A 5 8.21 -12.61 -25.26
C THR A 5 8.73 -13.73 -26.18
N THR A 6 8.38 -13.68 -27.45
CA THR A 6 8.89 -14.61 -28.46
C THR A 6 10.43 -14.57 -28.62
N ARG A 7 11.06 -13.49 -28.16
CA ARG A 7 12.53 -13.27 -28.20
C ARG A 7 13.23 -13.55 -26.87
N GLY A 8 12.48 -14.02 -25.84
CA GLY A 8 13.04 -14.30 -24.51
C GLY A 8 12.32 -13.53 -23.40
N THR A 9 12.88 -13.55 -22.19
CA THR A 9 12.33 -12.85 -21.04
C THR A 9 12.77 -11.39 -21.06
N GLN A 10 11.80 -10.49 -21.02
CA GLN A 10 12.01 -9.04 -20.88
C GLN A 10 11.70 -8.61 -19.45
N VAL A 11 12.62 -7.89 -18.83
CA VAL A 11 12.42 -7.28 -17.50
C VAL A 11 12.13 -5.79 -17.67
N VAL A 12 10.98 -5.36 -17.14
CA VAL A 12 10.56 -3.95 -17.14
C VAL A 12 10.67 -3.42 -15.72
N ILE A 13 11.42 -2.34 -15.56
CA ILE A 13 11.58 -1.63 -14.27
C ILE A 13 10.79 -0.32 -14.34
N SER A 14 10.03 -0.02 -13.29
CA SER A 14 9.24 1.21 -13.18
C SER A 14 9.43 1.86 -11.81
N ARG A 15 9.55 3.18 -11.78
CA ARG A 15 9.52 3.99 -10.55
C ARG A 15 8.15 4.66 -10.33
N THR A 16 7.22 4.53 -11.28
CA THR A 16 5.88 5.14 -11.19
C THR A 16 4.86 4.25 -10.51
N HIS A 17 5.12 2.94 -10.42
CA HIS A 17 4.22 1.98 -9.82
C HIS A 17 4.09 2.20 -8.30
N TYR A 18 2.86 2.09 -7.75
CA TYR A 18 2.59 2.26 -6.32
C TYR A 18 3.36 1.27 -5.43
N GLY A 19 3.68 0.09 -5.95
CA GLY A 19 4.49 -0.91 -5.26
C GLY A 19 5.89 -0.43 -4.86
N LEU A 20 6.45 0.61 -5.52
CA LEU A 20 7.69 1.24 -5.07
C LEU A 20 7.49 1.89 -3.71
N VAL A 21 6.41 2.66 -3.53
CA VAL A 21 6.10 3.33 -2.25
C VAL A 21 5.91 2.29 -1.15
N ARG A 22 5.14 1.22 -1.41
CA ARG A 22 4.95 0.12 -0.46
C ARG A 22 6.29 -0.44 0.03
N ARG A 23 7.19 -0.76 -0.91
CA ARG A 23 8.52 -1.31 -0.56
C ARG A 23 9.40 -0.34 0.21
N LEU A 24 9.35 0.96 -0.09
CA LEU A 24 10.10 1.96 0.67
C LEU A 24 9.61 2.04 2.11
N PHE A 25 8.29 2.00 2.33
CA PHE A 25 7.73 1.96 3.68
C PHE A 25 8.07 0.66 4.41
N GLU A 26 8.05 -0.50 3.76
CA GLU A 26 8.47 -1.78 4.34
C GLU A 26 9.96 -1.76 4.78
N MET A 27 10.80 -1.04 4.06
CA MET A 27 12.23 -0.94 4.40
C MET A 27 12.51 0.06 5.51
N GLU A 28 11.74 1.16 5.58
CA GLU A 28 11.98 2.27 6.51
C GLU A 28 11.22 2.10 7.83
N VAL A 29 10.10 1.36 7.83
CA VAL A 29 9.18 1.20 8.96
C VAL A 29 9.22 -0.24 9.46
N PRO A 30 9.94 -0.55 10.56
CA PRO A 30 10.02 -1.90 11.10
C PRO A 30 8.65 -2.50 11.44
N GLU A 31 7.71 -1.69 11.93
CA GLU A 31 6.36 -2.12 12.30
C GLU A 31 5.55 -2.63 11.11
N ILE A 32 5.84 -2.14 9.89
CA ILE A 32 5.26 -2.67 8.64
C ILE A 32 5.96 -3.97 8.25
N TYR A 33 7.29 -4.00 8.35
CA TYR A 33 8.07 -5.20 8.04
C TYR A 33 7.68 -6.39 8.92
N ASP A 34 7.45 -6.13 10.21
CA ASP A 34 7.05 -7.14 11.20
C ASP A 34 5.55 -7.49 11.14
N GLY A 35 4.76 -6.80 10.29
CA GLY A 35 3.34 -7.05 10.11
C GLY A 35 2.45 -6.54 11.25
N VAL A 36 2.97 -5.70 12.14
CA VAL A 36 2.19 -5.02 13.20
C VAL A 36 1.30 -3.93 12.60
N VAL A 37 1.86 -3.20 11.62
CA VAL A 37 1.14 -2.21 10.81
C VAL A 37 1.02 -2.72 9.40
N GLU A 38 -0.18 -2.64 8.84
CA GLU A 38 -0.47 -3.08 7.47
C GLU A 38 -0.81 -1.88 6.58
N ILE A 39 -0.33 -1.91 5.34
CA ILE A 39 -0.74 -0.98 4.29
C ILE A 39 -1.95 -1.57 3.59
N ARG A 40 -3.13 -0.98 3.80
CA ARG A 40 -4.40 -1.44 3.22
C ARG A 40 -4.59 -0.99 1.78
N SER A 41 -4.34 0.27 1.49
CA SER A 41 -4.46 0.82 0.13
C SER A 41 -3.46 1.94 -0.12
N ILE A 42 -3.13 2.17 -1.38
CA ILE A 42 -2.25 3.24 -1.84
C ILE A 42 -2.83 3.84 -3.11
N ALA A 43 -3.03 5.15 -3.11
CA ALA A 43 -3.35 5.93 -4.30
C ALA A 43 -2.19 6.87 -4.60
N ARG A 44 -1.63 6.83 -5.82
CA ARG A 44 -0.41 7.53 -6.18
C ARG A 44 -0.55 8.29 -7.50
N GLU A 45 -0.13 9.54 -7.50
CA GLU A 45 0.23 10.30 -8.68
C GLU A 45 1.75 10.50 -8.66
N ALA A 46 2.46 9.65 -9.39
CA ALA A 46 3.92 9.58 -9.36
C ALA A 46 4.58 10.94 -9.66
N GLY A 47 5.53 11.32 -8.81
CA GLY A 47 6.23 12.59 -8.88
C GLY A 47 5.46 13.79 -8.33
N SER A 48 4.24 13.60 -7.82
CA SER A 48 3.40 14.66 -7.25
C SER A 48 2.99 14.35 -5.81
N ARG A 49 2.05 13.42 -5.63
CA ARG A 49 1.50 13.10 -4.32
C ARG A 49 1.05 11.65 -4.23
N THR A 50 1.22 11.06 -3.04
CA THR A 50 0.73 9.73 -2.69
C THR A 50 -0.12 9.81 -1.43
N LYS A 51 -1.27 9.12 -1.42
CA LYS A 51 -2.05 8.84 -0.21
C LYS A 51 -1.95 7.36 0.11
N MET A 52 -1.77 7.05 1.38
CA MET A 52 -1.61 5.67 1.85
C MET A 52 -2.46 5.44 3.10
N ALA A 53 -3.30 4.40 3.06
CA ALA A 53 -4.09 3.98 4.20
C ALA A 53 -3.38 2.87 4.96
N VAL A 54 -3.25 3.06 6.26
CA VAL A 54 -2.57 2.13 7.18
C VAL A 54 -3.50 1.69 8.29
N TRP A 55 -3.30 0.45 8.72
CA TRP A 55 -4.05 -0.19 9.79
C TRP A 55 -3.10 -0.86 10.77
N ALA A 56 -3.41 -0.84 12.06
CA ALA A 56 -2.70 -1.62 13.07
C ALA A 56 -3.61 -2.73 13.60
N ASN A 57 -3.07 -3.94 13.67
CA ASN A 57 -3.80 -5.08 14.25
C ASN A 57 -3.92 -4.96 15.77
N ASP A 58 -2.98 -4.26 16.40
CA ASP A 58 -3.00 -3.96 17.83
C ASP A 58 -3.55 -2.53 18.05
N PRO A 59 -4.63 -2.36 18.83
CA PRO A 59 -5.21 -1.06 19.11
C PRO A 59 -4.31 -0.13 19.92
N GLU A 60 -3.29 -0.65 20.59
CA GLU A 60 -2.31 0.16 21.33
C GLU A 60 -1.25 0.79 20.42
N VAL A 61 -1.15 0.33 19.17
CA VAL A 61 -0.18 0.84 18.18
C VAL A 61 -0.80 1.93 17.33
N ASP A 62 -0.18 3.12 17.32
CA ASP A 62 -0.55 4.18 16.37
C ASP A 62 0.10 3.92 15.00
N PRO A 63 -0.67 3.49 13.99
CA PRO A 63 -0.13 3.17 12.67
C PRO A 63 0.40 4.40 11.92
N ILE A 64 -0.19 5.58 12.16
CA ILE A 64 0.28 6.82 11.53
C ILE A 64 1.61 7.24 12.15
N GLY A 65 1.70 7.26 13.48
CA GLY A 65 2.91 7.62 14.19
C GLY A 65 4.10 6.70 13.85
N ALA A 66 3.85 5.40 13.70
CA ALA A 66 4.86 4.42 13.28
C ALA A 66 5.43 4.77 11.89
N CYS A 67 4.57 5.09 10.93
CA CYS A 67 4.98 5.44 9.58
C CYS A 67 5.66 6.81 9.47
N VAL A 68 5.18 7.80 10.21
CA VAL A 68 5.74 9.16 10.21
C VAL A 68 7.10 9.19 10.90
N GLY A 69 7.23 8.48 12.01
CA GLY A 69 8.44 8.45 12.84
C GLY A 69 8.66 9.74 13.62
N THR A 70 9.72 9.75 14.42
CA THR A 70 10.06 10.90 15.27
C THR A 70 10.31 12.14 14.43
N ARG A 71 9.50 13.18 14.61
CA ARG A 71 9.58 14.45 13.85
C ARG A 71 9.52 14.27 12.33
N GLY A 72 8.84 13.23 11.86
CA GLY A 72 8.70 12.95 10.44
C GLY A 72 9.94 12.35 9.77
N ALA A 73 10.90 11.81 10.54
CA ALA A 73 12.17 11.34 9.99
C ALA A 73 11.97 10.24 8.94
N ARG A 74 11.10 9.26 9.21
CA ARG A 74 10.85 8.13 8.30
C ARG A 74 10.15 8.59 7.01
N VAL A 75 9.05 9.35 7.13
CA VAL A 75 8.33 9.84 5.94
C VAL A 75 9.20 10.77 5.11
N ASN A 76 10.05 11.62 5.73
CA ASN A 76 10.95 12.52 5.01
C ASN A 76 12.01 11.76 4.22
N ALA A 77 12.58 10.67 4.77
CA ALA A 77 13.52 9.82 4.05
C ALA A 77 12.88 9.23 2.78
N ILE A 78 11.63 8.80 2.86
CA ILE A 78 10.87 8.28 1.71
C ILE A 78 10.58 9.40 0.70
N VAL A 79 10.19 10.59 1.14
CA VAL A 79 9.97 11.75 0.27
C VAL A 79 11.24 12.13 -0.48
N GLU A 80 12.40 12.10 0.16
CA GLU A 80 13.70 12.35 -0.49
C GLU A 80 14.02 11.29 -1.54
N GLU A 81 13.81 9.99 -1.23
CA GLU A 81 14.00 8.90 -2.20
C GLU A 81 13.07 9.03 -3.41
N LEU A 82 11.85 9.54 -3.21
CA LEU A 82 10.87 9.79 -4.26
C LEU A 82 11.02 11.17 -4.96
N ASN A 83 12.17 11.86 -4.77
CA ASN A 83 12.47 13.16 -5.36
C ASN A 83 11.47 14.26 -5.00
N GLY A 84 10.99 14.29 -3.77
CA GLY A 84 10.09 15.32 -3.26
C GLY A 84 8.59 15.03 -3.46
N GLU A 85 8.21 13.82 -3.85
CA GLU A 85 6.81 13.38 -3.90
C GLU A 85 6.23 13.37 -2.47
N LYS A 86 5.14 14.13 -2.26
CA LYS A 86 4.52 14.25 -0.93
C LYS A 86 3.70 13.01 -0.61
N GLY A 87 3.75 12.57 0.65
CA GLY A 87 2.99 11.43 1.15
C GLY A 87 2.04 11.82 2.28
N ASP A 88 0.76 11.50 2.12
CA ASP A 88 -0.25 11.60 3.18
C ASP A 88 -0.52 10.20 3.73
N ILE A 89 -0.32 10.03 5.04
CA ILE A 89 -0.57 8.77 5.72
C ILE A 89 -1.88 8.90 6.48
N ILE A 90 -2.80 7.97 6.22
CA ILE A 90 -4.19 8.02 6.65
C ILE A 90 -4.50 6.75 7.43
N LYS A 91 -5.24 6.87 8.51
CA LYS A 91 -5.74 5.70 9.23
C LYS A 91 -6.86 5.06 8.42
N TYR A 92 -6.74 3.76 8.15
CA TYR A 92 -7.81 2.98 7.55
C TYR A 92 -8.95 2.78 8.56
N SER A 93 -10.19 2.84 8.12
CA SER A 93 -11.38 2.43 8.87
C SER A 93 -12.23 1.50 8.01
N GLU A 94 -12.91 0.55 8.64
CA GLU A 94 -13.89 -0.32 7.98
C GLU A 94 -15.19 0.44 7.68
N ASP A 95 -15.45 1.53 8.43
CA ASP A 95 -16.56 2.44 8.14
C ASP A 95 -16.19 3.34 6.96
N PRO A 96 -16.91 3.25 5.82
CA PRO A 96 -16.64 4.07 4.65
C PRO A 96 -16.70 5.56 4.93
N ALA A 97 -17.59 6.02 5.81
CA ALA A 97 -17.75 7.42 6.12
C ALA A 97 -16.52 7.97 6.86
N GLU A 98 -16.03 7.24 7.86
CA GLU A 98 -14.81 7.61 8.58
C GLU A 98 -13.58 7.56 7.66
N PHE A 99 -13.50 6.52 6.81
CA PHE A 99 -12.36 6.35 5.91
C PHE A 99 -12.29 7.46 4.87
N ILE A 100 -13.42 7.85 4.26
CA ILE A 100 -13.48 8.94 3.28
C ILE A 100 -13.18 10.29 3.94
N SER A 101 -13.73 10.54 5.13
CA SER A 101 -13.40 11.75 5.90
C SER A 101 -11.88 11.84 6.15
N ALA A 102 -11.25 10.77 6.60
CA ALA A 102 -9.81 10.71 6.79
C ALA A 102 -9.03 10.88 5.47
N ALA A 103 -9.52 10.28 4.36
CA ALA A 103 -8.88 10.32 3.06
C ALA A 103 -8.85 11.73 2.44
N LEU A 104 -9.79 12.60 2.79
CA LEU A 104 -9.83 14.00 2.34
C LEU A 104 -8.89 14.93 3.14
N SER A 105 -8.22 14.40 4.18
CA SER A 105 -7.18 15.18 4.88
C SER A 105 -6.23 15.87 3.87
N PRO A 106 -5.81 17.12 4.13
CA PRO A 106 -5.94 17.88 5.37
C PRO A 106 -7.20 18.74 5.48
N ALA A 107 -8.23 18.55 4.65
CA ALA A 107 -9.48 19.27 4.77
C ALA A 107 -10.33 18.68 5.91
N ASP A 108 -11.01 19.56 6.64
CA ASP A 108 -11.98 19.18 7.65
C ASP A 108 -13.33 18.84 6.99
N VAL A 109 -13.94 17.75 7.43
CA VAL A 109 -15.21 17.25 6.88
C VAL A 109 -16.29 17.39 7.97
N ILE A 110 -17.46 17.92 7.60
CA ILE A 110 -18.62 18.10 8.50
C ILE A 110 -19.45 16.81 8.53
N ASP A 111 -19.83 16.31 7.34
CA ASP A 111 -20.72 15.15 7.21
C ASP A 111 -20.33 14.31 5.99
N VAL A 112 -20.54 12.98 6.08
CA VAL A 112 -20.31 12.04 4.98
C VAL A 112 -21.48 11.09 4.88
N ARG A 113 -22.16 11.09 3.73
CA ARG A 113 -23.28 10.22 3.44
C ARG A 113 -22.89 9.26 2.32
N CYS A 114 -22.71 8.00 2.65
CA CYS A 114 -22.29 6.97 1.71
C CYS A 114 -23.45 6.06 1.31
N ASN A 115 -23.53 5.74 0.01
CA ASN A 115 -24.31 4.63 -0.51
C ASN A 115 -23.38 3.45 -0.85
N PRO A 116 -23.32 2.39 -0.03
CA PRO A 116 -22.42 1.27 -0.25
C PRO A 116 -22.75 0.46 -1.49
N GLU A 117 -24.04 0.43 -1.91
CA GLU A 117 -24.50 -0.35 -3.08
C GLU A 117 -23.95 0.23 -4.37
N GLU A 118 -23.95 1.55 -4.49
CA GLU A 118 -23.47 2.27 -5.68
C GLU A 118 -22.00 2.71 -5.56
N LYS A 119 -21.39 2.51 -4.38
CA LYS A 119 -20.07 3.03 -4.05
C LYS A 119 -19.94 4.53 -4.28
N THR A 120 -20.99 5.28 -3.94
CA THR A 120 -21.02 6.74 -4.03
C THR A 120 -21.06 7.36 -2.63
N CYS A 121 -20.39 8.48 -2.44
CA CYS A 121 -20.41 9.23 -1.19
C CYS A 121 -20.52 10.72 -1.44
N ARG A 122 -21.45 11.37 -0.72
CA ARG A 122 -21.53 12.81 -0.64
C ARG A 122 -20.84 13.28 0.62
N VAL A 123 -19.94 14.24 0.45
CA VAL A 123 -19.15 14.82 1.54
C VAL A 123 -19.45 16.29 1.65
N ILE A 124 -19.78 16.73 2.84
CA ILE A 124 -20.05 18.12 3.15
C ILE A 124 -18.85 18.69 3.92
N VAL A 125 -18.32 19.78 3.40
CA VAL A 125 -17.17 20.49 3.98
C VAL A 125 -17.54 21.95 4.27
N PRO A 126 -16.87 22.63 5.22
CA PRO A 126 -17.01 24.07 5.37
C PRO A 126 -16.66 24.82 4.09
N ASP A 127 -17.29 25.96 3.82
CA ASP A 127 -17.07 26.72 2.59
C ASP A 127 -15.60 27.12 2.38
N ASP A 128 -14.88 27.43 3.45
CA ASP A 128 -13.46 27.77 3.42
C ASP A 128 -12.56 26.54 3.16
N GLN A 129 -13.04 25.33 3.39
CA GLN A 129 -12.30 24.08 3.20
C GLN A 129 -12.54 23.45 1.81
N LEU A 130 -13.54 23.89 1.06
CA LEU A 130 -13.93 23.28 -0.22
C LEU A 130 -12.74 23.20 -1.20
N SER A 131 -12.01 24.31 -1.37
CA SER A 131 -10.84 24.33 -2.25
C SER A 131 -9.73 23.38 -1.80
N LEU A 132 -9.59 23.18 -0.48
CA LEU A 132 -8.61 22.27 0.09
C LEU A 132 -9.03 20.82 -0.08
N ALA A 133 -10.32 20.53 0.13
CA ALA A 133 -10.89 19.19 -0.06
C ALA A 133 -10.77 18.71 -1.52
N ILE A 134 -11.05 19.58 -2.47
CA ILE A 134 -10.87 19.29 -3.91
C ILE A 134 -9.38 19.20 -4.25
N GLY A 135 -8.59 20.15 -3.76
CA GLY A 135 -7.16 20.28 -4.05
C GLY A 135 -6.88 20.87 -5.43
N LYS A 136 -5.59 21.07 -5.72
CA LYS A 136 -5.14 21.60 -7.02
C LYS A 136 -5.54 20.63 -8.13
N GLU A 137 -6.28 21.11 -9.13
CA GLU A 137 -6.74 20.32 -10.28
C GLU A 137 -7.54 19.05 -9.86
N GLY A 138 -8.20 19.09 -8.70
CA GLY A 138 -8.93 17.94 -8.19
C GLY A 138 -8.06 16.80 -7.63
N GLN A 139 -6.78 17.04 -7.41
CA GLN A 139 -5.82 16.00 -7.00
C GLN A 139 -6.19 15.33 -5.67
N ASN A 140 -6.59 16.13 -4.66
CA ASN A 140 -6.93 15.56 -3.35
C ASN A 140 -8.18 14.67 -3.43
N ALA A 141 -9.24 15.15 -4.09
CA ALA A 141 -10.47 14.39 -4.30
C ALA A 141 -10.23 13.11 -5.13
N ARG A 142 -9.46 13.22 -6.24
CA ARG A 142 -9.13 12.08 -7.10
C ARG A 142 -8.31 11.02 -6.37
N LEU A 143 -7.30 11.41 -5.59
CA LEU A 143 -6.52 10.48 -4.78
C LEU A 143 -7.37 9.83 -3.69
N ALA A 144 -8.26 10.58 -3.04
CA ALA A 144 -9.19 10.04 -2.05
C ALA A 144 -10.15 9.02 -2.68
N ALA A 145 -10.71 9.32 -3.86
CA ALA A 145 -11.57 8.39 -4.60
C ALA A 145 -10.82 7.09 -4.98
N LYS A 146 -9.60 7.20 -5.51
CA LYS A 146 -8.75 6.03 -5.82
C LYS A 146 -8.38 5.23 -4.57
N LEU A 147 -8.11 5.88 -3.45
CA LEU A 147 -7.73 5.23 -2.20
C LEU A 147 -8.87 4.42 -1.58
N THR A 148 -10.07 4.98 -1.61
CA THR A 148 -11.27 4.42 -0.96
C THR A 148 -12.10 3.52 -1.88
N GLY A 149 -11.96 3.70 -3.21
CA GLY A 149 -12.78 3.01 -4.21
C GLY A 149 -14.22 3.51 -4.31
N TYR A 150 -14.50 4.71 -3.79
CA TYR A 150 -15.81 5.36 -3.86
C TYR A 150 -15.78 6.57 -4.79
N LYS A 151 -16.89 6.82 -5.48
CA LYS A 151 -17.13 8.11 -6.12
C LYS A 151 -17.43 9.13 -5.04
N ILE A 152 -16.67 10.23 -5.00
CA ILE A 152 -16.78 11.24 -3.95
C ILE A 152 -17.31 12.53 -4.56
N ASP A 153 -18.50 12.94 -4.11
CA ASP A 153 -19.09 14.25 -4.41
C ASP A 153 -18.87 15.18 -3.23
N ILE A 154 -18.09 16.26 -3.43
CA ILE A 154 -17.74 17.21 -2.38
C ILE A 154 -18.56 18.49 -2.57
N LYS A 155 -19.35 18.83 -1.57
CA LYS A 155 -20.16 20.04 -1.53
C LYS A 155 -19.79 20.92 -0.33
N SER A 156 -19.92 22.23 -0.50
CA SER A 156 -19.83 23.15 0.62
C SER A 156 -21.11 23.12 1.46
N GLU A 157 -20.99 23.50 2.72
CA GLU A 157 -22.12 23.60 3.64
C GLU A 157 -23.24 24.48 3.07
N SER A 158 -22.89 25.60 2.43
CA SER A 158 -23.86 26.51 1.81
C SER A 158 -24.64 25.88 0.65
N ASN A 159 -24.08 24.89 -0.05
CA ASN A 159 -24.67 24.21 -1.20
C ASN A 159 -25.18 22.80 -0.89
N ALA A 160 -25.16 22.41 0.39
CA ALA A 160 -25.53 21.06 0.82
C ALA A 160 -27.03 20.76 0.58
N ASP A 161 -27.87 21.79 0.60
CA ASP A 161 -29.33 21.67 0.51
C ASP A 161 -29.87 21.75 -0.93
N GLU A 162 -29.02 22.07 -1.93
CA GLU A 162 -29.48 22.35 -3.29
C GLU A 162 -29.46 21.13 -4.25
N VAL A 163 -29.17 19.91 -3.76
CA VAL A 163 -28.86 18.83 -4.67
C VAL A 163 -29.93 17.75 -4.71
N ASP A 164 -30.67 17.72 -5.82
CA ASP A 164 -31.49 16.60 -6.27
C ASP A 164 -30.64 15.36 -6.60
N GLU A 165 -31.22 14.16 -6.43
CA GLU A 165 -30.58 12.85 -6.62
C GLU A 165 -29.94 12.62 -8.02
N GLU A 166 -30.23 13.46 -9.01
CA GLU A 166 -29.69 13.39 -10.37
C GLU A 166 -28.24 13.89 -10.52
N GLU A 167 -27.71 14.72 -9.58
CA GLU A 167 -26.35 15.27 -9.65
C GLU A 167 -25.25 14.34 -9.09
N LEU A 168 -25.60 13.20 -8.52
CA LEU A 168 -24.63 12.18 -8.09
C LEU A 168 -23.81 11.58 -9.25
N LEU A 169 -24.19 11.89 -10.50
CA LEU A 169 -23.50 11.39 -11.69
C LEU A 169 -22.19 12.12 -12.02
N ASP A 170 -21.94 13.30 -11.43
CA ASP A 170 -20.72 14.08 -11.65
C ASP A 170 -19.63 13.85 -10.57
N ALA A 171 -19.83 12.83 -9.71
CA ALA A 171 -18.84 12.45 -8.72
C ALA A 171 -17.50 12.03 -9.36
N VAL A 172 -16.40 12.30 -8.69
CA VAL A 172 -15.06 11.88 -9.12
C VAL A 172 -15.00 10.35 -9.16
N GLU A 173 -14.92 9.78 -10.37
CA GLU A 173 -14.76 8.34 -10.55
C GLU A 173 -13.29 7.92 -10.38
N PRO A 174 -13.01 6.78 -9.73
CA PRO A 174 -11.70 6.17 -9.81
C PRO A 174 -11.46 5.70 -11.25
N GLU A 175 -10.35 6.10 -11.88
CA GLU A 175 -9.97 5.59 -13.20
C GLU A 175 -9.71 4.08 -13.09
N GLU A 176 -10.32 3.29 -14.00
CA GLU A 176 -10.30 1.80 -13.95
C GLU A 176 -8.90 1.18 -14.07
N ASP A 177 -7.92 1.94 -14.57
CA ASP A 177 -6.56 1.45 -14.75
C ASP A 177 -5.74 1.28 -13.45
N ASP A 178 -6.24 1.77 -12.31
CA ASP A 178 -5.50 1.75 -11.02
C ASP A 178 -6.20 0.91 -9.93
N LEU A 179 -7.32 0.22 -10.27
CA LEU A 179 -8.07 -0.64 -9.34
C LEU A 179 -7.41 -2.01 -9.08
N LEU A 180 -6.08 -2.11 -9.17
CA LEU A 180 -5.36 -3.33 -8.79
C LEU A 180 -4.96 -3.32 -7.29
N ALA A 181 -5.87 -2.88 -6.44
CA ALA A 181 -5.68 -3.01 -4.98
C ALA A 181 -6.15 -4.37 -4.43
N GLU A 182 -6.68 -5.26 -5.27
CA GLU A 182 -7.04 -6.63 -4.87
C GLU A 182 -6.02 -7.64 -5.39
N ASP A 183 -4.79 -7.53 -4.92
CA ASP A 183 -3.89 -8.68 -4.88
C ASP A 183 -3.20 -8.76 -3.52
N SER A 184 -4.01 -8.68 -2.50
CA SER A 184 -3.61 -9.12 -1.19
C SER A 184 -3.78 -10.62 -1.12
N ASN A 185 -2.66 -11.33 -1.24
CA ASN A 185 -2.51 -12.63 -0.63
C ASN A 185 -3.22 -13.82 -1.28
N ALA A 186 -3.25 -13.96 -2.61
CA ALA A 186 -3.27 -15.27 -3.22
C ALA A 186 -1.87 -15.86 -3.15
N LEU A 187 -1.48 -16.21 -1.94
CA LEU A 187 -0.39 -17.14 -1.67
C LEU A 187 -0.71 -18.46 -2.33
N LEU A 188 0.13 -18.83 -3.31
CA LEU A 188 0.70 -20.15 -3.43
C LEU A 188 -0.20 -21.29 -2.92
N ASP A 189 -1.23 -21.60 -3.67
CA ASP A 189 -1.67 -22.97 -3.74
C ASP A 189 -0.99 -23.57 -4.99
N ASP A 190 0.18 -24.12 -4.73
CA ASP A 190 0.93 -24.94 -5.67
C ASP A 190 0.22 -26.31 -5.72
N GLY A 191 -0.93 -26.32 -6.38
CA GLY A 191 -1.63 -27.54 -6.77
C GLY A 191 -0.79 -28.28 -7.78
N ALA A 192 0.14 -29.08 -7.30
CA ALA A 192 0.83 -30.09 -8.07
C ALA A 192 -0.19 -31.06 -8.65
N ASP A 193 -0.46 -30.93 -9.92
CA ASP A 193 -1.13 -31.94 -10.73
C ASP A 193 -0.17 -33.11 -10.93
N VAL A 194 -0.37 -34.12 -10.12
CA VAL A 194 0.32 -35.40 -10.22
C VAL A 194 -0.24 -36.17 -11.40
N ALA A 195 0.50 -36.14 -12.51
CA ALA A 195 0.34 -37.17 -13.54
C ALA A 195 1.18 -38.38 -13.17
N GLU A 196 0.47 -39.49 -12.89
CA GLU A 196 1.02 -40.83 -12.78
C GLU A 196 1.89 -41.23 -13.97
N ALA A 197 3.10 -41.73 -13.70
CA ALA A 197 3.74 -42.72 -14.55
C ALA A 197 4.51 -43.69 -13.66
N GLN A 198 4.04 -44.92 -13.70
CA GLN A 198 4.59 -46.12 -13.12
C GLN A 198 5.95 -46.47 -13.72
N ASP A 199 6.88 -46.92 -12.95
CA ASP A 199 7.47 -48.26 -12.91
C ASP A 199 8.88 -48.23 -12.32
N ALA A 200 9.11 -49.17 -11.41
CA ALA A 200 10.34 -49.44 -10.66
C ALA A 200 11.32 -50.30 -11.51
N PRO A 201 12.45 -50.91 -11.00
CA PRO A 201 13.21 -50.72 -9.77
C PRO A 201 14.75 -50.74 -9.90
N ALA A 202 15.42 -50.51 -8.76
CA ALA A 202 16.71 -51.08 -8.29
C ALA A 202 18.03 -50.66 -8.94
N GLU A 203 18.90 -50.15 -8.11
CA GLU A 203 20.13 -50.76 -7.64
C GLU A 203 20.94 -49.80 -6.78
N GLU A 204 21.15 -50.18 -5.51
CA GLU A 204 22.30 -49.73 -4.72
C GLU A 204 23.56 -50.47 -5.22
N PRO A 205 24.77 -49.92 -5.02
CA PRO A 205 25.56 -50.41 -3.90
C PRO A 205 26.44 -49.34 -3.15
N GLU A 206 26.48 -49.50 -1.85
CA GLU A 206 27.65 -49.72 -0.95
C GLU A 206 28.92 -48.87 -1.16
N ALA A 207 29.19 -48.04 -0.16
CA ALA A 207 30.16 -48.19 0.95
C ALA A 207 31.66 -48.10 0.54
N GLU A 208 32.36 -47.26 1.27
CA GLU A 208 33.68 -47.37 1.92
C GLU A 208 34.16 -45.96 2.29
N GLU A 209 34.21 -45.56 3.51
CA GLU A 209 35.12 -45.90 4.64
C GLU A 209 36.43 -45.11 4.64
N GLU A 210 36.70 -44.52 5.79
CA GLU A 210 37.95 -44.07 6.39
C GLU A 210 38.68 -42.85 5.84
N ALA A 211 39.16 -41.89 6.57
CA ALA A 211 39.91 -41.95 7.82
C ALA A 211 40.05 -40.57 8.43
N ALA A 212 40.07 -40.60 9.73
CA ALA A 212 40.50 -39.57 10.66
C ALA A 212 41.91 -39.05 10.43
N VAL A 213 42.18 -37.81 10.83
CA VAL A 213 43.36 -37.40 11.62
C VAL A 213 43.11 -35.99 12.20
N GLU A 214 42.95 -35.91 13.51
CA GLU A 214 43.40 -34.82 14.39
C GLU A 214 44.85 -35.14 14.81
N PRO A 215 45.57 -34.35 15.61
CA PRO A 215 45.55 -32.94 16.03
C PRO A 215 46.96 -32.28 16.00
N ALA A 216 47.08 -31.02 16.46
CA ALA A 216 48.15 -30.41 17.23
C ALA A 216 47.89 -28.89 17.31
N GLU A 217 47.54 -28.28 18.43
CA GLU A 217 48.37 -27.79 19.59
C GLU A 217 49.61 -27.05 19.15
N ASP A 218 49.68 -25.84 19.55
CA ASP A 218 50.57 -25.11 20.47
C ASP A 218 50.58 -23.62 20.14
N ALA A 219 50.16 -22.76 20.99
CA ALA A 219 50.87 -22.13 22.13
C ALA A 219 51.65 -20.86 21.75
N GLU A 220 51.36 -19.89 22.58
CA GLU A 220 52.25 -18.90 23.24
C GLU A 220 52.55 -17.58 22.52
N GLU A 221 52.08 -16.59 23.18
CA GLU A 221 52.74 -15.53 23.96
C GLU A 221 53.15 -14.24 23.23
N ALA A 222 52.66 -13.20 23.82
CA ALA A 222 53.31 -12.06 24.48
C ALA A 222 53.47 -10.74 23.72
N GLU A 223 52.95 -9.73 24.41
CA GLU A 223 53.54 -8.40 24.70
C GLU A 223 53.91 -7.47 23.54
N GLU A 224 53.22 -6.37 23.45
CA GLU A 224 53.53 -5.02 23.97
C GLU A 224 52.39 -4.03 23.72
#